data_48a895373d1edb47fdbf79b09a39b614
#
_entry.id   48a895373d1edb47fdbf79b09a39b614
#
_cell.length_a   1.000
_cell.length_b   1.000
_cell.length_c   1.000
_cell.angle_alpha   90.00
_cell.angle_beta   90.00
_cell.angle_gamma   90.00
#
_symmetry.space_group_name_H-M   'P 1'
#
loop_
_entity.id
_entity.type
_entity.pdbx_description
1 polymer ?
#
loop_
_entity_poly.entity_id
_entity_poly.type
_entity_poly.pdbx_seq_one_letter_code
_entity_poly.pdbx_strand_id
1 'polypeptide(L)'
;MLVNVGTGAQVSMAGRAQRPLALCEQRPLEGEGMLLVGSSLCGGRAYALLHRFFLDCARMAGCEADSLYAQMNEAALRVPGEPSLRVDTRFCGSRSNPQERGGIMNVGERNFDAAQLTAGVLWGMADELWSFYDEMSAACARPARVLIGSGNGVRKNPALRRVLGQRFGMELRVPEQDEEAACGAALSAVGALCGGEAGARARRMIRYLKEE
;
A
#
# COMPACT_ATOMS: atom_id res chain seq x y z
N MET A 1 9.38 2.28 -8.07
CA MET A 1 8.45 1.28 -7.54
C MET A 1 7.12 1.97 -7.24
N LEU A 2 6.02 1.29 -7.47
CA LEU A 2 4.66 1.76 -7.19
C LEU A 2 4.01 0.88 -6.11
N VAL A 3 3.42 1.50 -5.10
CA VAL A 3 2.50 0.87 -4.15
C VAL A 3 1.11 1.42 -4.41
N ASN A 4 0.15 0.54 -4.72
CA ASN A 4 -1.26 0.89 -4.88
C ASN A 4 -2.07 0.27 -3.75
N VAL A 5 -2.88 1.08 -3.05
CA VAL A 5 -3.78 0.58 -1.99
C VAL A 5 -5.21 1.01 -2.30
N GLY A 6 -5.96 0.07 -2.83
CA GLY A 6 -7.41 0.11 -2.96
C GLY A 6 -8.06 -0.85 -1.96
N THR A 7 -9.08 -1.59 -2.36
CA THR A 7 -9.68 -2.68 -1.55
C THR A 7 -8.66 -3.78 -1.26
N GLY A 8 -7.94 -4.25 -2.27
CA GLY A 8 -6.68 -4.98 -2.15
C GLY A 8 -5.50 -4.01 -2.18
N ALA A 9 -4.27 -4.56 -2.19
CA ALA A 9 -3.08 -3.76 -2.36
C ALA A 9 -2.08 -4.46 -3.31
N GLN A 10 -1.18 -3.68 -3.90
CA GLN A 10 -0.22 -4.18 -4.85
C GLN A 10 1.09 -3.39 -4.77
N VAL A 11 2.19 -4.09 -4.90
CA VAL A 11 3.50 -3.50 -5.20
C VAL A 11 3.87 -3.87 -6.63
N SER A 12 4.40 -2.93 -7.39
CA SER A 12 4.94 -3.21 -8.72
C SER A 12 6.26 -2.47 -8.96
N MET A 13 7.18 -3.15 -9.62
CA MET A 13 8.51 -2.65 -9.92
C MET A 13 8.92 -3.07 -11.33
N ALA A 14 9.34 -2.11 -12.15
CA ALA A 14 9.93 -2.42 -13.46
C ALA A 14 11.28 -3.13 -13.27
N GLY A 15 11.41 -4.30 -13.89
CA GLY A 15 12.61 -5.13 -13.79
C GLY A 15 12.35 -6.54 -14.26
N ARG A 16 13.42 -7.29 -14.51
CA ARG A 16 13.35 -8.73 -14.87
C ARG A 16 13.95 -9.56 -13.75
N ALA A 17 13.19 -10.50 -13.24
CA ALA A 17 13.68 -11.44 -12.25
C ALA A 17 14.74 -12.37 -12.86
N GLN A 18 15.85 -12.54 -12.15
CA GLN A 18 16.96 -13.44 -12.50
C GLN A 18 16.86 -14.80 -11.78
N ARG A 19 15.86 -14.97 -10.92
CA ARG A 19 15.55 -16.18 -10.17
C ARG A 19 14.03 -16.34 -10.03
N PRO A 20 13.52 -17.56 -9.76
CA PRO A 20 12.10 -17.78 -9.50
C PRO A 20 11.57 -16.90 -8.37
N LEU A 21 10.31 -16.51 -8.49
CA LEU A 21 9.56 -15.72 -7.51
C LEU A 21 8.56 -16.65 -6.81
N ALA A 22 8.45 -16.55 -5.49
CA ALA A 22 7.52 -17.33 -4.67
C ALA A 22 6.25 -16.53 -4.31
N LEU A 23 6.40 -15.23 -4.04
CA LEU A 23 5.32 -14.34 -3.61
C LEU A 23 4.82 -13.44 -4.73
N CYS A 24 5.65 -13.21 -5.75
CA CYS A 24 5.42 -12.26 -6.82
C CYS A 24 5.31 -12.95 -8.17
N GLU A 25 4.76 -12.25 -9.14
CA GLU A 25 4.68 -12.69 -10.54
C GLU A 25 5.41 -11.68 -11.45
N GLN A 26 5.82 -12.15 -12.63
CA GLN A 26 6.42 -11.34 -13.66
C GLN A 26 5.45 -11.21 -14.84
N ARG A 27 5.20 -9.97 -15.27
CA ARG A 27 4.29 -9.63 -16.37
C ARG A 27 5.01 -8.83 -17.45
N PRO A 28 4.58 -8.90 -18.71
CA PRO A 28 5.06 -7.99 -19.75
C PRO A 28 4.77 -6.53 -19.38
N LEU A 29 5.72 -5.64 -19.69
CA LEU A 29 5.57 -4.20 -19.64
C LEU A 29 5.74 -3.65 -21.05
N GLU A 30 5.14 -2.49 -21.35
CA GLU A 30 5.24 -1.83 -22.64
C GLU A 30 6.70 -1.75 -23.13
N GLY A 31 6.92 -2.04 -24.42
CA GLY A 31 8.23 -2.27 -24.98
C GLY A 31 8.73 -3.69 -24.65
N GLU A 32 10.02 -3.90 -24.55
CA GLU A 32 10.62 -5.18 -24.17
C GLU A 32 10.81 -5.33 -22.65
N GLY A 33 10.11 -4.51 -21.86
CA GLY A 33 10.20 -4.44 -20.42
C GLY A 33 9.46 -5.56 -19.72
N MET A 34 9.78 -5.76 -18.44
CA MET A 34 9.05 -6.64 -17.54
C MET A 34 8.65 -5.86 -16.28
N LEU A 35 7.51 -6.23 -15.71
CA LEU A 35 6.98 -5.70 -14.46
C LEU A 35 6.88 -6.86 -13.46
N LEU A 36 7.49 -6.68 -12.31
CA LEU A 36 7.30 -7.56 -11.17
C LEU A 36 6.13 -7.04 -10.35
N VAL A 37 5.25 -7.94 -9.90
CA VAL A 37 4.00 -7.61 -9.23
C VAL A 37 3.78 -8.53 -8.04
N GLY A 38 3.62 -7.97 -6.85
CA GLY A 38 3.13 -8.65 -5.65
C GLY A 38 1.77 -8.08 -5.25
N SER A 39 0.82 -8.92 -4.91
CA SER A 39 -0.56 -8.49 -4.67
C SER A 39 -1.14 -9.10 -3.40
N SER A 40 -1.64 -8.24 -2.52
CA SER A 40 -2.40 -8.57 -1.33
C SER A 40 -3.91 -8.57 -1.62
N LEU A 41 -4.62 -9.55 -1.05
CA LEU A 41 -6.08 -9.63 -1.14
C LEU A 41 -6.80 -8.69 -0.17
N CYS A 42 -6.10 -8.21 0.86
CA CYS A 42 -6.70 -7.51 1.98
C CYS A 42 -6.03 -6.15 2.26
N GLY A 43 -5.76 -5.33 1.25
CA GLY A 43 -5.19 -4.00 1.40
C GLY A 43 -6.05 -3.06 2.25
N GLY A 44 -6.66 -2.05 1.67
CA GLY A 44 -7.55 -1.13 2.38
C GLY A 44 -8.75 -1.80 3.06
N ARG A 45 -9.11 -3.02 2.64
CA ARG A 45 -10.13 -3.83 3.32
C ARG A 45 -9.75 -4.14 4.77
N ALA A 46 -8.47 -4.36 5.09
CA ALA A 46 -8.03 -4.59 6.48
C ALA A 46 -8.35 -3.39 7.36
N TYR A 47 -8.07 -2.18 6.87
CA TYR A 47 -8.39 -0.95 7.58
C TYR A 47 -9.90 -0.71 7.72
N ALA A 48 -10.67 -1.05 6.67
CA ALA A 48 -12.13 -0.98 6.70
C ALA A 48 -12.75 -2.00 7.68
N LEU A 49 -12.17 -3.17 7.85
CA LEU A 49 -12.61 -4.15 8.86
C LEU A 49 -12.39 -3.61 10.28
N LEU A 50 -11.23 -3.01 10.56
CA LEU A 50 -10.98 -2.36 11.84
C LEU A 50 -11.91 -1.17 12.07
N HIS A 51 -12.18 -0.36 11.05
CA HIS A 51 -13.13 0.74 11.14
C HIS A 51 -14.52 0.24 11.53
N ARG A 52 -15.00 -0.83 10.90
CA ARG A 52 -16.29 -1.46 11.27
C ARG A 52 -16.30 -1.94 12.72
N PHE A 53 -15.21 -2.57 13.17
CA PHE A 53 -15.09 -2.98 14.57
C PHE A 53 -15.21 -1.79 15.53
N PHE A 54 -14.57 -0.67 15.27
CA PHE A 54 -14.70 0.53 16.11
C PHE A 54 -16.10 1.15 16.06
N LEU A 55 -16.78 1.12 14.92
CA LEU A 55 -18.18 1.53 14.84
C LEU A 55 -19.09 0.62 15.69
N ASP A 56 -18.84 -0.68 15.70
CA ASP A 56 -19.59 -1.62 16.54
C ASP A 56 -19.32 -1.35 18.03
N CYS A 57 -18.08 -1.06 18.43
CA CYS A 57 -17.75 -0.64 19.79
C CYS A 57 -18.46 0.68 20.18
N ALA A 58 -18.52 1.66 19.30
CA ALA A 58 -19.23 2.91 19.54
C ALA A 58 -20.73 2.66 19.78
N ARG A 59 -21.36 1.84 18.93
CA ARG A 59 -22.78 1.44 19.12
C ARG A 59 -23.02 0.73 20.45
N MET A 60 -22.12 -0.18 20.86
CA MET A 60 -22.20 -0.84 22.16
C MET A 60 -22.14 0.15 23.33
N ALA A 61 -21.45 1.28 23.16
CA ALA A 61 -21.38 2.37 24.13
C ALA A 61 -22.55 3.38 24.03
N GLY A 62 -23.54 3.14 23.15
CA GLY A 62 -24.65 4.05 22.92
C GLY A 62 -24.28 5.30 22.10
N CYS A 63 -23.13 5.28 21.40
CA CYS A 63 -22.67 6.37 20.56
C CYS A 63 -22.97 6.08 19.08
N GLU A 64 -23.53 7.05 18.37
CA GLU A 64 -23.70 6.98 16.92
C GLU A 64 -22.59 7.74 16.22
N ALA A 65 -21.97 7.11 15.23
CA ALA A 65 -20.97 7.72 14.38
C ALA A 65 -21.08 7.13 12.96
N ASP A 66 -21.06 7.98 11.95
CA ASP A 66 -21.09 7.56 10.54
C ASP A 66 -19.71 7.07 10.08
N SER A 67 -18.65 7.66 10.61
CA SER A 67 -17.27 7.32 10.28
C SER A 67 -16.31 7.68 11.42
N LEU A 68 -15.28 6.83 11.57
CA LEU A 68 -14.20 7.01 12.54
C LEU A 68 -12.81 7.04 11.86
N TYR A 69 -12.74 7.15 10.53
CA TYR A 69 -11.44 7.14 9.83
C TYR A 69 -10.52 8.29 10.23
N ALA A 70 -11.05 9.48 10.47
CA ALA A 70 -10.24 10.62 10.92
C ALA A 70 -9.62 10.35 12.30
N GLN A 71 -10.41 9.89 13.25
CA GLN A 71 -9.99 9.54 14.61
C GLN A 71 -8.97 8.38 14.61
N MET A 72 -9.19 7.38 13.76
CA MET A 72 -8.25 6.27 13.56
C MET A 72 -6.91 6.77 13.02
N ASN A 73 -6.92 7.63 12.01
CA ASN A 73 -5.70 8.21 11.45
C ASN A 73 -4.93 9.02 12.49
N GLU A 74 -5.62 9.87 13.25
CA GLU A 74 -5.01 10.65 14.33
C GLU A 74 -4.44 9.75 15.44
N ALA A 75 -5.18 8.69 15.83
CA ALA A 75 -4.72 7.73 16.83
C ALA A 75 -3.42 7.03 16.37
N ALA A 76 -3.39 6.55 15.14
CA ALA A 76 -2.20 5.91 14.57
C ALA A 76 -1.00 6.88 14.46
N LEU A 77 -1.25 8.16 14.13
CA LEU A 77 -0.20 9.17 14.06
C LEU A 77 0.43 9.51 15.41
N ARG A 78 -0.26 9.27 16.52
CA ARG A 78 0.29 9.43 17.88
C ARG A 78 1.23 8.30 18.30
N VAL A 79 1.19 7.13 17.63
CA VAL A 79 2.12 6.02 17.90
C VAL A 79 3.45 6.33 17.24
N PRO A 80 4.55 6.47 18.01
CA PRO A 80 5.87 6.74 17.42
C PRO A 80 6.47 5.46 16.82
N GLY A 81 6.73 5.48 15.51
CA GLY A 81 7.37 4.36 14.83
C GLY A 81 6.52 3.08 14.75
N GLU A 82 7.17 1.93 14.71
CA GLU A 82 6.51 0.62 14.65
C GLU A 82 5.91 0.27 16.02
N PRO A 83 4.61 -0.12 16.06
CA PRO A 83 3.97 -0.50 17.31
C PRO A 83 4.50 -1.86 17.81
N SER A 84 4.50 -2.07 19.11
CA SER A 84 4.86 -3.38 19.68
C SER A 84 3.80 -4.46 19.43
N LEU A 85 2.52 -4.06 19.31
CA LEU A 85 1.43 -4.91 18.88
C LEU A 85 1.54 -5.13 17.37
N ARG A 86 1.52 -6.38 16.93
CA ARG A 86 1.62 -6.75 15.52
C ARG A 86 0.30 -7.28 14.98
N VAL A 87 -0.03 -6.92 13.75
CA VAL A 87 -1.24 -7.42 13.07
C VAL A 87 -0.83 -8.02 11.73
N ASP A 88 -1.15 -9.30 11.56
CA ASP A 88 -1.16 -9.93 10.24
C ASP A 88 -2.48 -9.60 9.55
N THR A 89 -2.40 -8.84 8.46
CA THR A 89 -3.59 -8.33 7.76
C THR A 89 -4.16 -9.26 6.70
N ARG A 90 -3.68 -10.51 6.59
CA ARG A 90 -4.19 -11.51 5.63
C ARG A 90 -5.58 -12.05 6.02
N PHE A 91 -6.50 -11.18 6.43
CA PHE A 91 -7.86 -11.54 6.85
C PHE A 91 -8.70 -12.19 5.75
N CYS A 92 -8.32 -11.99 4.49
CA CYS A 92 -8.96 -12.59 3.32
C CYS A 92 -8.14 -13.76 2.73
N GLY A 93 -7.12 -14.23 3.45
CA GLY A 93 -6.13 -15.16 2.93
C GLY A 93 -5.10 -14.51 2.03
N SER A 94 -4.19 -15.32 1.48
CA SER A 94 -3.23 -14.91 0.46
C SER A 94 -3.57 -15.57 -0.89
N ARG A 95 -2.89 -15.14 -1.97
CA ARG A 95 -3.08 -15.76 -3.30
C ARG A 95 -2.63 -17.22 -3.33
N SER A 96 -1.59 -17.55 -2.56
CA SER A 96 -1.06 -18.90 -2.44
C SER A 96 -1.87 -19.79 -1.47
N ASN A 97 -2.53 -19.17 -0.48
CA ASN A 97 -3.34 -19.86 0.51
C ASN A 97 -4.60 -19.08 0.87
N PRO A 98 -5.73 -19.30 0.16
CA PRO A 98 -7.00 -18.62 0.44
C PRO A 98 -7.61 -18.94 1.81
N GLN A 99 -7.17 -20.01 2.47
CA GLN A 99 -7.64 -20.42 3.80
C GLN A 99 -6.84 -19.78 4.94
N GLU A 100 -5.74 -19.14 4.65
CA GLU A 100 -4.94 -18.41 5.62
C GLU A 100 -5.77 -17.28 6.27
N ARG A 101 -5.50 -17.02 7.53
CA ARG A 101 -6.16 -15.94 8.28
C ARG A 101 -5.12 -15.13 9.02
N GLY A 102 -5.32 -13.83 9.00
CA GLY A 102 -4.56 -12.89 9.80
C GLY A 102 -4.83 -13.03 11.29
N GLY A 103 -4.06 -12.31 12.08
CA GLY A 103 -4.15 -12.35 13.53
C GLY A 103 -3.54 -11.13 14.19
N ILE A 104 -3.80 -11.00 15.48
CA ILE A 104 -3.20 -9.97 16.33
C ILE A 104 -2.21 -10.69 17.27
N MET A 105 -0.98 -10.23 17.29
CA MET A 105 0.12 -10.87 18.01
C MET A 105 0.81 -9.88 18.94
N ASN A 106 1.56 -10.43 19.90
CA ASN A 106 2.33 -9.66 20.88
C ASN A 106 1.44 -8.69 21.69
N VAL A 107 0.21 -9.12 21.99
CA VAL A 107 -0.73 -8.38 22.84
C VAL A 107 -0.23 -8.41 24.28
N GLY A 108 -0.12 -7.25 24.90
CA GLY A 108 0.28 -7.07 26.29
C GLY A 108 -0.58 -6.04 27.00
N GLU A 109 -0.46 -5.96 28.30
CA GLU A 109 -1.26 -5.07 29.16
C GLU A 109 -1.18 -3.59 28.76
N ARG A 110 -0.04 -3.15 28.20
CA ARG A 110 0.24 -1.73 27.91
C ARG A 110 0.16 -1.37 26.43
N ASN A 111 -0.21 -2.29 25.56
CA ASN A 111 -0.25 -2.02 24.13
C ASN A 111 -1.58 -2.44 23.45
N PHE A 112 -2.55 -2.90 24.22
CA PHE A 112 -3.85 -3.29 23.67
C PHE A 112 -4.84 -2.12 23.79
N ASP A 113 -4.65 -1.13 22.96
CA ASP A 113 -5.49 0.07 22.85
C ASP A 113 -5.80 0.40 21.37
N ALA A 114 -6.74 1.33 21.17
CA ALA A 114 -7.20 1.71 19.83
C ALA A 114 -6.09 2.28 18.94
N ALA A 115 -5.14 3.03 19.51
CA ALA A 115 -4.05 3.65 18.77
C ALA A 115 -3.03 2.60 18.30
N GLN A 116 -2.61 1.73 19.21
CA GLN A 116 -1.68 0.63 18.91
C GLN A 116 -2.28 -0.37 17.91
N LEU A 117 -3.57 -0.71 18.07
CA LEU A 117 -4.26 -1.61 17.15
C LEU A 117 -4.38 -0.98 15.75
N THR A 118 -4.71 0.30 15.68
CA THR A 118 -4.81 1.02 14.40
C THR A 118 -3.45 1.12 13.71
N ALA A 119 -2.41 1.50 14.45
CA ALA A 119 -1.05 1.51 13.93
C ALA A 119 -0.61 0.11 13.50
N GLY A 120 -0.90 -0.93 14.30
CA GLY A 120 -0.60 -2.32 14.00
C GLY A 120 -1.19 -2.80 12.67
N VAL A 121 -2.44 -2.42 12.36
CA VAL A 121 -3.05 -2.75 11.05
C VAL A 121 -2.33 -2.03 9.91
N LEU A 122 -1.99 -0.76 10.06
CA LEU A 122 -1.26 -0.02 9.01
C LEU A 122 0.15 -0.58 8.78
N TRP A 123 0.85 -0.95 9.86
CA TRP A 123 2.15 -1.60 9.76
C TRP A 123 2.05 -2.99 9.15
N GLY A 124 1.05 -3.80 9.53
CA GLY A 124 0.82 -5.12 8.93
C GLY A 124 0.56 -5.05 7.42
N MET A 125 -0.21 -4.05 6.96
CA MET A 125 -0.39 -3.79 5.53
C MET A 125 0.94 -3.44 4.85
N ALA A 126 1.75 -2.60 5.48
CA ALA A 126 3.06 -2.21 4.95
C ALA A 126 4.06 -3.37 4.95
N ASP A 127 4.05 -4.23 5.97
CA ASP A 127 4.91 -5.41 6.07
C ASP A 127 4.62 -6.43 4.97
N GLU A 128 3.34 -6.70 4.67
CA GLU A 128 2.96 -7.59 3.57
C GLU A 128 3.46 -7.02 2.23
N LEU A 129 3.25 -5.74 1.97
CA LEU A 129 3.72 -5.07 0.76
C LEU A 129 5.25 -5.03 0.67
N TRP A 130 5.92 -4.83 1.81
CA TRP A 130 7.37 -4.83 1.87
C TRP A 130 7.95 -6.23 1.57
N SER A 131 7.29 -7.31 2.01
CA SER A 131 7.74 -8.68 1.72
C SER A 131 7.77 -8.97 0.21
N PHE A 132 6.81 -8.45 -0.55
CA PHE A 132 6.83 -8.51 -2.01
C PHE A 132 7.99 -7.73 -2.61
N TYR A 133 8.21 -6.50 -2.12
CA TYR A 133 9.32 -5.68 -2.59
C TYR A 133 10.69 -6.31 -2.29
N ASP A 134 10.87 -6.87 -1.11
CA ASP A 134 12.11 -7.55 -0.71
C ASP A 134 12.45 -8.68 -1.68
N GLU A 135 11.46 -9.53 -2.00
CA GLU A 135 11.63 -10.59 -3.01
C GLU A 135 11.99 -10.02 -4.39
N MET A 136 11.26 -9.00 -4.86
CA MET A 136 11.51 -8.36 -6.16
C MET A 136 12.90 -7.74 -6.23
N SER A 137 13.29 -6.99 -5.20
CA SER A 137 14.58 -6.32 -5.10
C SER A 137 15.74 -7.32 -5.15
N ALA A 138 15.61 -8.40 -4.37
CA ALA A 138 16.57 -9.49 -4.34
C ALA A 138 16.62 -10.27 -5.68
N ALA A 139 15.49 -10.41 -6.38
CA ALA A 139 15.44 -11.13 -7.65
C ALA A 139 15.99 -10.31 -8.82
N CYS A 140 15.88 -8.98 -8.78
CA CYS A 140 16.37 -8.07 -9.84
C CYS A 140 17.80 -7.58 -9.63
N ALA A 141 18.38 -7.78 -8.45
CA ALA A 141 19.65 -7.16 -8.03
C ALA A 141 19.68 -5.61 -8.21
N ARG A 142 18.51 -4.98 -8.19
CA ARG A 142 18.35 -3.52 -8.36
C ARG A 142 17.28 -3.02 -7.37
N PRO A 143 17.67 -2.37 -6.28
CA PRO A 143 16.70 -1.77 -5.36
C PRO A 143 15.98 -0.59 -6.03
N ALA A 144 14.72 -0.38 -5.68
CA ALA A 144 14.01 0.83 -6.05
C ALA A 144 14.62 2.04 -5.33
N ARG A 145 14.56 3.22 -5.99
CA ARG A 145 15.06 4.48 -5.42
C ARG A 145 13.95 5.47 -5.09
N VAL A 146 12.76 5.23 -5.60
CA VAL A 146 11.59 6.10 -5.44
C VAL A 146 10.39 5.24 -5.14
N LEU A 147 9.59 5.62 -4.15
CA LEU A 147 8.33 5.01 -3.77
C LEU A 147 7.19 5.92 -4.22
N ILE A 148 6.36 5.43 -5.13
CA ILE A 148 5.15 6.11 -5.59
C ILE A 148 3.96 5.46 -4.92
N GLY A 149 3.14 6.26 -4.26
CA GLY A 149 1.88 5.82 -3.65
C GLY A 149 0.70 6.14 -4.55
N SER A 150 -0.24 5.23 -4.69
CA SER A 150 -1.43 5.35 -5.52
C SER A 150 -2.64 4.71 -4.83
N GLY A 151 -3.82 5.07 -5.30
CA GLY A 151 -5.09 4.58 -4.80
C GLY A 151 -5.61 5.32 -3.56
N ASN A 152 -6.93 5.21 -3.34
CA ASN A 152 -7.62 5.95 -2.28
C ASN A 152 -7.12 5.64 -0.87
N GLY A 153 -6.62 4.41 -0.63
CA GLY A 153 -6.04 4.04 0.67
C GLY A 153 -4.81 4.86 1.02
N VAL A 154 -3.92 5.13 0.05
CA VAL A 154 -2.75 5.99 0.25
C VAL A 154 -3.15 7.46 0.27
N ARG A 155 -3.97 7.88 -0.70
CA ARG A 155 -4.34 9.28 -0.90
C ARG A 155 -5.07 9.87 0.30
N LYS A 156 -6.00 9.12 0.90
CA LYS A 156 -6.88 9.57 1.98
C LYS A 156 -6.36 9.26 3.40
N ASN A 157 -5.23 8.55 3.52
CA ASN A 157 -4.71 8.12 4.82
C ASN A 157 -3.28 8.60 5.05
N PRO A 158 -3.09 9.75 5.73
CA PRO A 158 -1.76 10.27 6.03
C PRO A 158 -0.94 9.34 6.95
N ALA A 159 -1.61 8.60 7.86
CA ALA A 159 -0.93 7.65 8.72
C ALA A 159 -0.34 6.48 7.92
N LEU A 160 -1.08 5.97 6.91
CA LEU A 160 -0.56 4.94 6.01
C LEU A 160 0.62 5.47 5.17
N ARG A 161 0.56 6.72 4.68
CA ARG A 161 1.69 7.33 3.96
C ARG A 161 2.95 7.34 4.81
N ARG A 162 2.84 7.79 6.07
CA ARG A 162 3.97 7.79 7.01
C ARG A 162 4.53 6.37 7.22
N VAL A 163 3.65 5.40 7.48
CA VAL A 163 4.06 4.00 7.73
C VAL A 163 4.75 3.41 6.50
N LEU A 164 4.21 3.61 5.30
CA LEU A 164 4.85 3.14 4.06
C LEU A 164 6.23 3.78 3.88
N GLY A 165 6.37 5.09 4.04
CA GLY A 165 7.66 5.77 3.96
C GLY A 165 8.68 5.20 4.94
N GLN A 166 8.28 4.99 6.20
CA GLN A 166 9.13 4.42 7.24
C GLN A 166 9.51 2.97 6.94
N ARG A 167 8.53 2.13 6.58
CA ARG A 167 8.77 0.70 6.34
C ARG A 167 9.67 0.43 5.14
N PHE A 168 9.51 1.22 4.08
CA PHE A 168 10.33 1.08 2.88
C PHE A 168 11.65 1.87 2.95
N GLY A 169 11.82 2.74 3.93
CA GLY A 169 12.99 3.61 4.04
C GLY A 169 13.14 4.56 2.85
N MET A 170 12.03 4.99 2.25
CA MET A 170 12.00 5.81 1.06
C MET A 170 10.98 6.94 1.21
N GLU A 171 11.28 8.08 0.57
CA GLU A 171 10.30 9.16 0.38
C GLU A 171 9.12 8.65 -0.44
N LEU A 172 7.92 8.73 0.10
CA LEU A 172 6.69 8.37 -0.59
C LEU A 172 6.17 9.59 -1.38
N ARG A 173 6.02 9.45 -2.67
CA ARG A 173 5.44 10.48 -3.54
C ARG A 173 4.07 10.06 -4.03
N VAL A 174 3.08 10.91 -3.88
CA VAL A 174 1.70 10.67 -4.33
C VAL A 174 1.42 11.60 -5.53
N PRO A 175 0.99 11.07 -6.70
CA PRO A 175 0.62 11.91 -7.83
C PRO A 175 -0.55 12.84 -7.51
N GLU A 176 -0.59 14.04 -8.12
CA GLU A 176 -1.71 14.98 -7.96
C GLU A 176 -2.99 14.46 -8.64
N GLN A 177 -2.85 13.66 -9.70
CA GLN A 177 -3.98 13.12 -10.46
C GLN A 177 -4.76 12.08 -9.64
N ASP A 178 -6.07 12.24 -9.56
CA ASP A 178 -6.94 11.32 -8.82
C ASP A 178 -7.11 9.95 -9.52
N GLU A 179 -7.08 9.94 -10.87
CA GLU A 179 -7.29 8.76 -11.70
C GLU A 179 -5.97 8.29 -12.35
N GLU A 180 -5.03 7.83 -11.53
CA GLU A 180 -3.67 7.48 -11.99
C GLU A 180 -3.67 6.40 -13.08
N ALA A 181 -4.57 5.40 -12.98
CA ALA A 181 -4.66 4.33 -13.98
C ALA A 181 -5.12 4.87 -15.34
N ALA A 182 -6.14 5.74 -15.37
CA ALA A 182 -6.62 6.38 -16.60
C ALA A 182 -5.56 7.31 -17.19
N CYS A 183 -4.86 8.07 -16.35
CA CYS A 183 -3.73 8.90 -16.78
C CYS A 183 -2.62 8.06 -17.41
N GLY A 184 -2.24 6.94 -16.79
CA GLY A 184 -1.25 6.01 -17.31
C GLY A 184 -1.64 5.43 -18.67
N ALA A 185 -2.90 5.01 -18.84
CA ALA A 185 -3.40 4.50 -20.12
C ALA A 185 -3.40 5.59 -21.21
N ALA A 186 -3.77 6.82 -20.87
CA ALA A 186 -3.71 7.94 -21.81
C ALA A 186 -2.26 8.26 -22.24
N LEU A 187 -1.31 8.25 -21.31
CA LEU A 187 0.11 8.45 -21.59
C LEU A 187 0.68 7.36 -22.50
N SER A 188 0.29 6.10 -22.30
CA SER A 188 0.68 4.99 -23.20
C SER A 188 0.08 5.18 -24.60
N ALA A 189 -1.18 5.56 -24.70
CA ALA A 189 -1.82 5.84 -25.99
C ALA A 189 -1.14 7.00 -26.73
N VAL A 190 -0.80 8.09 -26.06
CA VAL A 190 -0.04 9.21 -26.64
C VAL A 190 1.33 8.74 -27.16
N GLY A 191 2.03 7.91 -26.39
CA GLY A 191 3.32 7.34 -26.81
C GLY A 191 3.20 6.47 -28.07
N ALA A 192 2.15 5.64 -28.15
CA ALA A 192 1.90 4.75 -29.28
C ALA A 192 1.45 5.50 -30.55
N LEU A 193 0.57 6.50 -30.41
CA LEU A 193 -0.02 7.22 -31.55
C LEU A 193 0.83 8.39 -32.04
N CYS A 194 1.49 9.12 -31.16
CA CYS A 194 2.21 10.36 -31.45
C CYS A 194 3.73 10.20 -31.41
N GLY A 195 4.23 9.00 -31.15
CA GLY A 195 5.66 8.67 -31.06
C GLY A 195 6.26 8.89 -29.67
N GLY A 196 7.43 8.29 -29.46
CA GLY A 196 8.09 8.22 -28.15
C GLY A 196 8.44 9.58 -27.52
N GLU A 197 8.77 10.60 -28.34
CA GLU A 197 9.04 11.96 -27.82
C GLU A 197 7.80 12.61 -27.22
N ALA A 198 6.63 12.48 -27.85
CA ALA A 198 5.37 12.99 -27.34
C ALA A 198 4.99 12.30 -26.02
N GLY A 199 5.15 10.99 -25.93
CA GLY A 199 4.96 10.21 -24.71
C GLY A 199 5.92 10.64 -23.60
N ALA A 200 7.19 10.84 -23.91
CA ALA A 200 8.19 11.31 -22.94
C ALA A 200 7.86 12.72 -22.40
N ARG A 201 7.42 13.62 -23.29
CA ARG A 201 6.98 14.98 -22.91
C ARG A 201 5.75 14.94 -22.00
N ALA A 202 4.75 14.13 -22.33
CA ALA A 202 3.54 13.97 -21.55
C ALA A 202 3.83 13.40 -20.14
N ARG A 203 4.74 12.42 -20.02
CA ARG A 203 5.17 11.87 -18.72
C ARG A 203 5.83 12.92 -17.82
N ARG A 204 6.51 13.93 -18.36
CA ARG A 204 7.10 15.04 -17.59
C ARG A 204 6.06 16.00 -17.00
N MET A 205 4.80 15.89 -17.40
CA MET A 205 3.69 16.69 -16.85
C MET A 205 3.10 16.10 -15.56
N ILE A 206 3.50 14.87 -15.18
CA ILE A 206 3.07 14.26 -13.92
C ILE A 206 3.63 15.09 -12.76
N ARG A 207 2.76 15.55 -11.89
CA ARG A 207 3.08 16.28 -10.67
C ARG A 207 2.78 15.42 -9.46
N TYR A 208 3.45 15.73 -8.37
CA TYR A 208 3.27 15.05 -7.08
C TYR A 208 2.78 16.03 -6.04
N LEU A 209 1.94 15.55 -5.12
CA LEU A 209 1.50 16.32 -3.96
C LEU A 209 2.73 16.80 -3.19
N LYS A 210 2.69 18.05 -2.74
CA LYS A 210 3.70 18.55 -1.80
C LYS A 210 3.34 17.98 -0.42
N GLU A 211 4.34 17.47 0.30
CA GLU A 211 4.17 17.18 1.71
C GLU A 211 4.02 18.51 2.46
N GLU A 212 2.97 18.65 3.28
CA GLU A 212 2.80 19.74 4.24
C GLU A 212 3.59 19.48 5.51
#